data_4eab23b5d254192fd702e829e5af3829
#
_entry.id   4eab23b5d254192fd702e829e5af3829
#
_cell.length_a   1.000
_cell.length_b   1.000
_cell.length_c   1.000
_cell.angle_alpha   90.00
_cell.angle_beta   90.00
_cell.angle_gamma   90.00
#
_symmetry.space_group_name_H-M   'P 1'
#
loop_
_entity.id
_entity.type
_entity.pdbx_description
1 polymer ?
#
loop_
_entity_poly.entity_id
_entity_poly.type
_entity_poly.pdbx_seq_one_letter_code
_entity_poly.pdbx_strand_id
1 'polypeptide(L)'
;MKSKYLEYKDEILELFDNGQNYIEISDYLIDTYSLDVSVDYLRKQVREVVHYLIADKDIVEYNIRLAKQKQKFQDLNRIERKSFREGTRQENALIEYNTEIIKLLKRESLNTKLSKKKHNTESVIVIQLADLHLNELVELESNKYDFDIASKRLQKYAYKVKEYIKFHKANKVLIAITGDLINSDRRLDELMAAATNRAKATFLGVHLLKHFILDINEIAEVQVCCVTGNESRVNQELGWVNLVSSDNYDFTIFEMLRLLLPDINFLRGDALELVVEINGKNMLVIHGHQLSKMDSNVVGKVISKYSAKGVIIDFIICGHLHETMIRDNIARSASLVGSNAYSENALNLSGTAAQNIYCFTDDGRHDVRIDLQETKGWDGYNIKEELFAYNAKSAQKTHKKETIFKIII
;
A
#
# COMPACT_ATOMS: atom_id res chain seq x y z
N MET A 1 65.39 12.71 -13.88
CA MET A 1 66.30 13.45 -14.81
C MET A 1 65.64 14.83 -15.07
N LYS A 2 66.27 15.94 -14.71
CA LYS A 2 65.72 17.26 -15.05
C LYS A 2 66.29 17.56 -16.47
N SER A 3 65.44 17.42 -17.49
CA SER A 3 65.83 17.84 -18.82
C SER A 3 66.06 19.37 -18.77
N LYS A 4 67.16 19.79 -19.34
CA LYS A 4 67.56 21.20 -19.45
C LYS A 4 66.52 22.02 -20.24
N TYR A 5 65.63 21.33 -20.99
CA TYR A 5 64.61 21.94 -21.86
C TYR A 5 63.20 21.95 -21.28
N LEU A 6 63.07 21.65 -19.99
CA LEU A 6 61.78 21.80 -19.25
C LEU A 6 61.32 23.26 -19.16
N GLU A 7 62.21 24.21 -19.36
CA GLU A 7 61.88 25.63 -19.43
C GLU A 7 61.02 25.97 -20.67
N TYR A 8 61.07 25.19 -21.73
CA TYR A 8 60.27 25.33 -22.95
C TYR A 8 59.01 24.43 -22.97
N LYS A 9 58.64 23.85 -21.84
CA LYS A 9 57.63 22.81 -21.73
C LYS A 9 56.25 23.22 -22.27
N ASP A 10 55.83 24.45 -22.01
CA ASP A 10 54.49 24.90 -22.39
C ASP A 10 54.41 25.12 -23.92
N GLU A 11 55.47 25.65 -24.52
CA GLU A 11 55.60 25.82 -25.95
C GLU A 11 55.79 24.51 -26.72
N ILE A 12 56.56 23.58 -26.16
CA ILE A 12 56.71 22.21 -26.71
C ILE A 12 55.35 21.48 -26.72
N LEU A 13 54.55 21.64 -25.70
CA LEU A 13 53.21 21.04 -25.63
C LEU A 13 52.26 21.70 -26.64
N GLU A 14 52.24 23.02 -26.74
CA GLU A 14 51.38 23.75 -27.69
C GLU A 14 51.70 23.35 -29.15
N LEU A 15 52.95 23.26 -29.51
CA LEU A 15 53.39 22.82 -30.84
C LEU A 15 53.04 21.37 -31.10
N PHE A 16 53.17 20.48 -30.09
CA PHE A 16 52.83 19.08 -30.19
C PHE A 16 51.31 18.86 -30.29
N ASP A 17 50.51 19.59 -29.52
CA ASP A 17 49.04 19.54 -29.57
C ASP A 17 48.51 20.14 -30.90
N ASN A 18 49.25 21.03 -31.54
CA ASN A 18 49.00 21.52 -32.90
C ASN A 18 49.41 20.54 -34.02
N GLY A 19 49.86 19.34 -33.65
CA GLY A 19 50.17 18.28 -34.60
C GLY A 19 51.58 18.27 -35.19
N GLN A 20 52.50 19.13 -34.70
CA GLN A 20 53.93 19.09 -35.16
C GLN A 20 54.67 17.86 -34.60
N ASN A 21 55.53 17.31 -35.43
CA ASN A 21 56.35 16.21 -35.00
C ASN A 21 57.60 16.63 -34.22
N TYR A 22 58.28 15.73 -33.56
CA TYR A 22 59.43 16.03 -32.71
C TYR A 22 60.62 16.69 -33.43
N ILE A 23 60.74 16.52 -34.75
CA ILE A 23 61.82 17.14 -35.58
C ILE A 23 61.42 18.61 -35.79
N GLU A 24 60.19 18.87 -36.24
CA GLU A 24 59.67 20.20 -36.49
C GLU A 24 59.71 21.08 -35.24
N ILE A 25 59.36 20.51 -34.08
CA ILE A 25 59.43 21.18 -32.79
C ILE A 25 60.89 21.51 -32.43
N SER A 26 61.83 20.57 -32.75
CA SER A 26 63.26 20.81 -32.47
C SER A 26 63.87 21.84 -33.38
N ASP A 27 63.55 21.87 -34.66
CA ASP A 27 63.98 22.89 -35.61
C ASP A 27 63.46 24.24 -35.19
N TYR A 28 62.19 24.35 -34.83
CA TYR A 28 61.59 25.59 -34.33
C TYR A 28 62.31 26.13 -33.08
N LEU A 29 62.63 25.27 -32.11
CA LEU A 29 63.31 25.70 -30.87
C LEU A 29 64.77 26.12 -31.16
N ILE A 30 65.46 25.45 -32.08
CA ILE A 30 66.80 25.84 -32.49
C ILE A 30 66.79 27.21 -33.14
N ASP A 31 65.89 27.44 -34.09
CA ASP A 31 65.79 28.68 -34.81
C ASP A 31 65.35 29.85 -33.92
N THR A 32 64.32 29.62 -33.03
CA THR A 32 63.78 30.63 -32.17
C THR A 32 64.73 31.05 -31.06
N TYR A 33 65.40 30.10 -30.46
CA TYR A 33 66.25 30.34 -29.29
C TYR A 33 67.75 30.26 -29.60
N SER A 34 68.13 30.13 -30.87
CA SER A 34 69.53 30.04 -31.34
C SER A 34 70.35 29.02 -30.57
N LEU A 35 69.79 27.79 -30.36
CA LEU A 35 70.39 26.78 -29.57
C LEU A 35 71.56 26.11 -30.33
N ASP A 36 72.76 26.11 -29.76
CA ASP A 36 73.93 25.43 -30.31
C ASP A 36 73.93 23.93 -29.97
N VAL A 37 72.97 23.18 -30.58
CA VAL A 37 72.80 21.73 -30.42
C VAL A 37 72.32 21.09 -31.73
N SER A 38 72.64 19.82 -31.92
CA SER A 38 72.12 19.09 -33.09
C SER A 38 70.62 18.80 -32.97
N VAL A 39 69.91 18.84 -34.11
CA VAL A 39 68.48 18.49 -34.19
C VAL A 39 68.20 17.12 -33.61
N ASP A 40 69.02 16.14 -33.89
CA ASP A 40 68.87 14.77 -33.36
C ASP A 40 68.97 14.66 -31.82
N TYR A 41 69.82 15.50 -31.23
CA TYR A 41 69.96 15.55 -29.78
C TYR A 41 68.72 16.22 -29.17
N LEU A 42 68.32 17.38 -29.72
CA LEU A 42 67.18 18.10 -29.21
C LEU A 42 65.87 17.31 -29.39
N ARG A 43 65.71 16.62 -30.51
CA ARG A 43 64.57 15.70 -30.75
C ARG A 43 64.39 14.68 -29.65
N LYS A 44 65.50 14.05 -29.17
CA LYS A 44 65.41 13.14 -28.05
C LYS A 44 64.95 13.82 -26.77
N GLN A 45 65.42 15.02 -26.52
CA GLN A 45 65.04 15.78 -25.33
C GLN A 45 63.59 16.26 -25.41
N VAL A 46 63.12 16.78 -26.51
CA VAL A 46 61.73 17.15 -26.77
C VAL A 46 60.81 15.97 -26.58
N ARG A 47 61.17 14.81 -27.13
CA ARG A 47 60.44 13.56 -26.94
C ARG A 47 60.32 13.19 -25.45
N GLU A 48 61.41 13.28 -24.69
CA GLU A 48 61.38 12.97 -23.25
C GLU A 48 60.48 13.97 -22.47
N VAL A 49 60.49 15.27 -22.82
CA VAL A 49 59.64 16.29 -22.23
C VAL A 49 58.18 16.00 -22.52
N VAL A 50 57.84 15.73 -23.78
CA VAL A 50 56.47 15.43 -24.19
C VAL A 50 55.95 14.14 -23.47
N HIS A 51 56.72 13.08 -23.45
CA HIS A 51 56.37 11.83 -22.75
C HIS A 51 56.18 12.08 -21.25
N TYR A 52 56.99 12.88 -20.60
CA TYR A 52 56.87 13.20 -19.20
C TYR A 52 55.57 13.97 -18.91
N LEU A 53 55.23 14.95 -19.74
CA LEU A 53 54.07 15.83 -19.59
C LEU A 53 52.72 15.10 -19.92
N ILE A 54 52.78 14.20 -20.93
CA ILE A 54 51.61 13.35 -21.23
C ILE A 54 51.34 12.36 -20.08
N ALA A 55 52.41 11.74 -19.55
CA ALA A 55 52.26 10.84 -18.40
C ALA A 55 51.69 11.55 -17.17
N ASP A 56 52.06 12.79 -16.90
CA ASP A 56 51.51 13.60 -15.83
C ASP A 56 50.02 13.94 -16.08
N LYS A 57 49.61 14.29 -17.31
CA LYS A 57 48.22 14.53 -17.69
C LYS A 57 47.38 13.25 -17.47
N ASP A 58 47.86 12.10 -17.93
CA ASP A 58 47.17 10.81 -17.75
C ASP A 58 47.01 10.44 -16.28
N ILE A 59 48.02 10.68 -15.45
CA ILE A 59 47.94 10.48 -13.99
C ILE A 59 46.92 11.43 -13.35
N VAL A 60 46.85 12.69 -13.74
CA VAL A 60 45.89 13.64 -13.23
C VAL A 60 44.45 13.25 -13.62
N GLU A 61 44.25 12.90 -14.89
CA GLU A 61 42.93 12.44 -15.36
C GLU A 61 42.51 11.13 -14.65
N TYR A 62 43.41 10.19 -14.48
CA TYR A 62 43.15 8.96 -13.73
C TYR A 62 42.74 9.26 -12.29
N ASN A 63 43.47 10.14 -11.59
CA ASN A 63 43.14 10.54 -10.22
C ASN A 63 41.81 11.27 -10.13
N ILE A 64 41.46 12.14 -11.10
CA ILE A 64 40.17 12.81 -11.16
C ILE A 64 39.05 11.78 -11.37
N ARG A 65 39.24 10.79 -12.25
CA ARG A 65 38.28 9.72 -12.49
C ARG A 65 38.08 8.85 -11.24
N LEU A 66 39.16 8.52 -10.55
CA LEU A 66 39.12 7.76 -9.29
C LEU A 66 38.40 8.54 -8.17
N ALA A 67 38.67 9.85 -8.06
CA ALA A 67 37.99 10.72 -7.10
C ALA A 67 36.50 10.84 -7.37
N LYS A 68 36.08 10.99 -8.63
CA LYS A 68 34.67 10.99 -9.05
C LYS A 68 33.98 9.65 -8.74
N GLN A 69 34.66 8.52 -8.97
CA GLN A 69 34.12 7.21 -8.60
C GLN A 69 33.96 7.06 -7.08
N LYS A 70 34.95 7.44 -6.29
CA LYS A 70 34.86 7.45 -4.82
C LYS A 70 33.71 8.29 -4.34
N GLN A 71 33.55 9.50 -4.88
CA GLN A 71 32.46 10.41 -4.52
C GLN A 71 31.11 9.78 -4.86
N LYS A 72 30.97 9.21 -6.05
CA LYS A 72 29.74 8.51 -6.46
C LYS A 72 29.38 7.37 -5.51
N PHE A 73 30.34 6.55 -5.07
CA PHE A 73 30.14 5.50 -4.09
C PHE A 73 29.72 6.04 -2.71
N GLN A 74 30.33 7.14 -2.28
CA GLN A 74 29.96 7.79 -1.01
C GLN A 74 28.54 8.34 -1.05
N ASP A 75 28.15 8.96 -2.16
CA ASP A 75 26.82 9.50 -2.35
C ASP A 75 25.76 8.40 -2.43
N LEU A 76 26.03 7.30 -3.12
CA LEU A 76 25.16 6.12 -3.15
C LEU A 76 24.98 5.54 -1.74
N ASN A 77 26.06 5.30 -1.00
CA ASN A 77 26.02 4.79 0.37
C ASN A 77 25.24 5.74 1.31
N ARG A 78 25.34 7.04 1.09
CA ARG A 78 24.61 8.05 1.88
C ARG A 78 23.11 7.99 1.59
N ILE A 79 22.73 7.84 0.31
CA ILE A 79 21.33 7.70 -0.12
C ILE A 79 20.74 6.40 0.43
N GLU A 80 21.45 5.28 0.28
CA GLU A 80 21.01 3.98 0.82
C GLU A 80 20.85 4.00 2.34
N ARG A 81 21.80 4.57 3.06
CA ARG A 81 21.72 4.72 4.53
C ARG A 81 20.58 5.64 4.95
N LYS A 82 20.27 6.68 4.17
CA LYS A 82 19.14 7.56 4.42
C LYS A 82 17.83 6.82 4.20
N SER A 83 17.69 6.14 3.08
CA SER A 83 16.51 5.32 2.76
C SER A 83 16.29 4.22 3.79
N PHE A 84 17.36 3.49 4.17
CA PHE A 84 17.28 2.47 5.21
C PHE A 84 16.87 3.04 6.58
N ARG A 85 17.40 4.20 6.97
CA ARG A 85 17.01 4.84 8.23
C ARG A 85 15.57 5.34 8.21
N GLU A 86 15.09 5.86 7.09
CA GLU A 86 13.69 6.26 6.91
C GLU A 86 12.76 5.05 6.96
N GLY A 87 13.09 3.95 6.28
CA GLY A 87 12.36 2.68 6.37
C GLY A 87 12.31 2.13 7.79
N THR A 88 13.47 2.04 8.47
CA THR A 88 13.54 1.56 9.86
C THR A 88 12.79 2.47 10.84
N ARG A 89 12.80 3.80 10.62
CA ARG A 89 11.99 4.72 11.44
C ARG A 89 10.50 4.51 11.25
N GLN A 90 10.07 4.24 10.02
CA GLN A 90 8.66 3.94 9.73
C GLN A 90 8.26 2.59 10.34
N GLU A 91 9.09 1.56 10.24
CA GLU A 91 8.86 0.25 10.87
C GLU A 91 8.81 0.36 12.40
N ASN A 92 9.76 1.04 13.03
CA ASN A 92 9.79 1.21 14.48
C ASN A 92 8.60 2.06 14.96
N ALA A 93 8.22 3.10 14.23
CA ALA A 93 7.04 3.91 14.53
C ALA A 93 5.75 3.08 14.40
N LEU A 94 5.66 2.18 13.42
CA LEU A 94 4.54 1.24 13.26
C LEU A 94 4.49 0.22 14.41
N ILE A 95 5.63 -0.35 14.81
CA ILE A 95 5.71 -1.32 15.91
C ILE A 95 5.35 -0.66 17.25
N GLU A 96 5.90 0.53 17.53
CA GLU A 96 5.61 1.28 18.75
C GLU A 96 4.14 1.70 18.80
N TYR A 97 3.63 2.20 17.72
CA TYR A 97 2.23 2.59 17.52
C TYR A 97 1.29 1.39 17.67
N ASN A 98 1.60 0.24 17.04
CA ASN A 98 0.85 -1.00 17.19
C ASN A 98 0.86 -1.51 18.63
N THR A 99 1.98 -1.36 19.35
CA THR A 99 2.09 -1.77 20.75
C THR A 99 1.22 -0.89 21.66
N GLU A 100 1.19 0.41 21.43
CA GLU A 100 0.31 1.34 22.17
C GLU A 100 -1.18 1.06 21.86
N ILE A 101 -1.53 0.81 20.60
CA ILE A 101 -2.87 0.41 20.19
C ILE A 101 -3.32 -0.85 20.92
N ILE A 102 -2.51 -1.90 20.92
CA ILE A 102 -2.82 -3.16 21.60
C ILE A 102 -3.06 -2.95 23.09
N LYS A 103 -2.27 -2.08 23.73
CA LYS A 103 -2.46 -1.73 25.14
C LYS A 103 -3.77 -0.97 25.38
N LEU A 104 -4.10 0.01 24.54
CA LEU A 104 -5.33 0.80 24.67
C LEU A 104 -6.56 -0.07 24.43
N LEU A 105 -6.56 -0.89 23.36
CA LEU A 105 -7.69 -1.76 23.01
C LEU A 105 -7.89 -2.90 24.02
N LYS A 106 -6.83 -3.40 24.68
CA LYS A 106 -6.94 -4.37 25.77
C LYS A 106 -7.50 -3.75 27.07
N ARG A 107 -7.36 -2.45 27.28
CA ARG A 107 -7.96 -1.75 28.44
C ARG A 107 -9.47 -1.59 28.34
N GLU A 108 -10.03 -1.58 27.13
CA GLU A 108 -11.47 -1.68 26.94
C GLU A 108 -11.92 -3.14 27.11
N SER A 109 -12.00 -3.60 28.36
CA SER A 109 -12.65 -4.87 28.67
C SER A 109 -14.16 -4.70 28.46
N LEU A 110 -14.60 -5.02 27.24
CA LEU A 110 -16.01 -5.18 26.95
C LEU A 110 -16.50 -6.43 27.71
N ASN A 111 -17.09 -6.23 28.88
CA ASN A 111 -17.83 -7.27 29.58
C ASN A 111 -19.12 -7.61 28.81
N THR A 112 -18.97 -8.14 27.63
CA THR A 112 -20.08 -8.70 26.87
C THR A 112 -20.32 -10.14 27.35
N LYS A 113 -21.23 -10.31 28.30
CA LYS A 113 -21.84 -11.62 28.55
C LYS A 113 -22.66 -11.99 27.33
N LEU A 114 -22.06 -12.76 26.44
CA LEU A 114 -22.69 -13.27 25.23
C LEU A 114 -23.79 -14.26 25.61
N SER A 115 -25.04 -13.86 25.58
CA SER A 115 -26.16 -14.82 25.60
C SER A 115 -26.46 -15.23 24.14
N LYS A 116 -25.71 -16.19 23.64
CA LYS A 116 -25.98 -16.78 22.31
C LYS A 116 -27.27 -17.59 22.37
N LYS A 117 -28.34 -17.10 21.76
CA LYS A 117 -29.53 -17.93 21.52
C LYS A 117 -29.20 -18.92 20.40
N LYS A 118 -29.05 -20.22 20.73
CA LYS A 118 -28.92 -21.28 19.73
C LYS A 118 -30.26 -21.45 19.01
N HIS A 119 -30.27 -21.25 17.72
CA HIS A 119 -31.35 -21.67 16.83
C HIS A 119 -30.96 -22.98 16.15
N ASN A 120 -31.91 -23.89 15.93
CA ASN A 120 -31.68 -25.20 15.28
C ASN A 120 -31.76 -25.09 13.74
N THR A 121 -31.16 -24.08 13.13
CA THR A 121 -31.16 -23.94 11.68
C THR A 121 -29.74 -23.99 11.16
N GLU A 122 -29.58 -24.59 9.99
CA GLU A 122 -28.28 -24.67 9.28
C GLU A 122 -27.96 -23.41 8.47
N SER A 123 -28.74 -22.33 8.63
CA SER A 123 -28.54 -21.07 7.92
C SER A 123 -27.22 -20.40 8.34
N VAL A 124 -26.44 -20.02 7.36
CA VAL A 124 -25.20 -19.25 7.53
C VAL A 124 -25.31 -17.93 6.75
N ILE A 125 -24.95 -16.83 7.39
CA ILE A 125 -24.90 -15.53 6.73
C ILE A 125 -23.47 -15.14 6.45
N VAL A 126 -23.19 -14.78 5.20
CA VAL A 126 -21.92 -14.17 4.79
C VAL A 126 -22.14 -12.68 4.63
N ILE A 127 -21.33 -11.90 5.31
CA ILE A 127 -21.28 -10.45 5.25
C ILE A 127 -20.03 -10.07 4.46
N GLN A 128 -20.20 -9.37 3.38
CA GLN A 128 -19.06 -8.89 2.60
C GLN A 128 -18.69 -7.47 3.04
N LEU A 129 -17.41 -7.24 3.33
CA LEU A 129 -16.79 -5.93 3.50
C LEU A 129 -15.80 -5.71 2.37
N ALA A 130 -16.14 -4.83 1.44
CA ALA A 130 -15.37 -4.54 0.24
C ALA A 130 -15.12 -3.04 0.11
N ASP A 131 -13.91 -2.68 -0.31
CA ASP A 131 -13.59 -1.33 -0.78
C ASP A 131 -14.05 -0.25 0.21
N LEU A 132 -13.60 -0.38 1.47
CA LEU A 132 -13.98 0.55 2.53
C LEU A 132 -13.26 1.90 2.39
N HIS A 133 -12.02 1.91 1.89
CA HIS A 133 -11.19 3.11 1.67
C HIS A 133 -11.30 4.13 2.81
N LEU A 134 -11.13 3.68 4.07
CA LEU A 134 -11.46 4.42 5.28
C LEU A 134 -10.78 5.79 5.42
N ASN A 135 -9.63 5.98 4.78
CA ASN A 135 -8.93 7.27 4.78
C ASN A 135 -9.26 8.16 3.57
N GLU A 136 -10.20 7.77 2.72
CA GLU A 136 -10.64 8.61 1.61
C GLU A 136 -11.54 9.75 2.13
N LEU A 137 -11.37 10.94 1.54
CA LEU A 137 -12.15 12.11 1.81
C LEU A 137 -12.89 12.51 0.54
N VAL A 138 -14.21 12.47 0.57
CA VAL A 138 -15.07 12.89 -0.55
C VAL A 138 -15.92 14.08 -0.10
N GLU A 139 -15.87 15.15 -0.87
CA GLU A 139 -16.69 16.36 -0.70
C GLU A 139 -17.31 16.74 -2.05
N LEU A 140 -18.26 15.93 -2.52
CA LEU A 140 -19.04 16.21 -3.72
C LEU A 140 -20.43 16.71 -3.32
N GLU A 141 -21.12 17.34 -4.25
CA GLU A 141 -22.52 17.70 -4.06
C GLU A 141 -23.41 16.44 -3.94
N SER A 142 -23.05 15.41 -4.69
CA SER A 142 -23.74 14.09 -4.75
C SER A 142 -23.38 13.16 -3.60
N ASN A 143 -22.18 13.33 -2.96
CA ASN A 143 -21.68 12.40 -1.96
C ASN A 143 -20.67 13.04 -1.01
N LYS A 144 -20.74 12.61 0.25
CA LYS A 144 -19.74 12.93 1.28
C LYS A 144 -19.24 11.65 1.90
N TYR A 145 -17.91 11.58 2.14
CA TYR A 145 -17.28 10.47 2.81
C TYR A 145 -16.08 10.94 3.62
N ASP A 146 -16.01 10.48 4.85
CA ASP A 146 -14.91 10.59 5.80
C ASP A 146 -15.06 9.50 6.87
N PHE A 147 -14.23 9.52 7.90
CA PHE A 147 -14.31 8.53 8.98
C PHE A 147 -15.64 8.54 9.75
N ASP A 148 -16.28 9.69 9.93
CA ASP A 148 -17.58 9.78 10.60
C ASP A 148 -18.68 9.12 9.74
N ILE A 149 -18.70 9.42 8.46
CA ILE A 149 -19.63 8.81 7.51
C ILE A 149 -19.38 7.30 7.41
N ALA A 150 -18.11 6.86 7.35
CA ALA A 150 -17.75 5.45 7.37
C ALA A 150 -18.29 4.73 8.60
N SER A 151 -18.12 5.32 9.79
CA SER A 151 -18.65 4.80 11.05
C SER A 151 -20.16 4.65 11.04
N LYS A 152 -20.87 5.66 10.52
CA LYS A 152 -22.34 5.63 10.39
C LYS A 152 -22.81 4.57 9.41
N ARG A 153 -22.15 4.44 8.26
CA ARG A 153 -22.46 3.41 7.25
C ARG A 153 -22.22 2.00 7.80
N LEU A 154 -21.13 1.78 8.54
CA LEU A 154 -20.86 0.50 9.17
C LEU A 154 -21.87 0.17 10.27
N GLN A 155 -22.26 1.12 11.10
CA GLN A 155 -23.30 0.92 12.12
C GLN A 155 -24.65 0.57 11.48
N LYS A 156 -25.06 1.31 10.44
CA LYS A 156 -26.27 0.99 9.65
C LYS A 156 -26.19 -0.41 9.06
N TYR A 157 -25.02 -0.78 8.51
CA TYR A 157 -24.83 -2.09 7.93
C TYR A 157 -24.95 -3.20 8.98
N ALA A 158 -24.29 -3.06 10.13
CA ALA A 158 -24.42 -4.00 11.24
C ALA A 158 -25.88 -4.18 11.69
N TYR A 159 -26.61 -3.09 11.79
CA TYR A 159 -28.05 -3.15 12.13
C TYR A 159 -28.83 -3.96 11.08
N LYS A 160 -28.64 -3.69 9.80
CA LYS A 160 -29.28 -4.46 8.73
C LYS A 160 -28.90 -5.92 8.75
N VAL A 161 -27.62 -6.24 8.93
CA VAL A 161 -27.15 -7.61 9.11
C VAL A 161 -27.87 -8.31 10.26
N LYS A 162 -28.02 -7.64 11.40
CA LYS A 162 -28.74 -8.21 12.57
C LYS A 162 -30.21 -8.50 12.25
N GLU A 163 -30.86 -7.71 11.39
CA GLU A 163 -32.22 -8.00 10.90
C GLU A 163 -32.25 -9.30 10.10
N TYR A 164 -31.29 -9.53 9.18
CA TYR A 164 -31.19 -10.77 8.39
C TYR A 164 -30.82 -11.98 9.26
N ILE A 165 -29.93 -11.83 10.24
CA ILE A 165 -29.61 -12.88 11.20
C ILE A 165 -30.88 -13.34 11.95
N LYS A 166 -31.68 -12.41 12.42
CA LYS A 166 -32.95 -12.71 13.11
C LYS A 166 -33.97 -13.35 12.18
N PHE A 167 -34.11 -12.82 10.97
CA PHE A 167 -35.08 -13.31 9.98
C PHE A 167 -34.76 -14.77 9.57
N HIS A 168 -33.53 -15.07 9.22
CA HIS A 168 -33.07 -16.40 8.84
C HIS A 168 -32.74 -17.30 10.03
N LYS A 169 -32.87 -16.80 11.26
CA LYS A 169 -32.51 -17.50 12.50
C LYS A 169 -31.09 -18.08 12.46
N ALA A 170 -30.17 -17.40 11.79
CA ALA A 170 -28.81 -17.87 11.63
C ALA A 170 -28.03 -17.80 12.94
N ASN A 171 -27.24 -18.83 13.22
CA ASN A 171 -26.36 -18.92 14.39
C ASN A 171 -24.91 -18.56 14.03
N LYS A 172 -24.55 -18.70 12.77
CA LYS A 172 -23.17 -18.52 12.26
C LYS A 172 -23.14 -17.42 11.24
N VAL A 173 -22.13 -16.59 11.34
CA VAL A 173 -21.86 -15.49 10.42
C VAL A 173 -20.40 -15.52 10.00
N LEU A 174 -20.16 -15.44 8.70
CA LEU A 174 -18.83 -15.21 8.14
C LEU A 174 -18.73 -13.75 7.70
N ILE A 175 -17.78 -13.00 8.25
CA ILE A 175 -17.40 -11.70 7.74
C ILE A 175 -16.26 -11.91 6.75
N ALA A 176 -16.52 -11.70 5.46
CA ALA A 176 -15.56 -11.81 4.38
C ALA A 176 -15.06 -10.43 3.96
N ILE A 177 -13.84 -10.10 4.35
CA ILE A 177 -13.15 -8.87 3.95
C ILE A 177 -12.50 -9.14 2.58
N THR A 178 -12.99 -8.43 1.56
CA THR A 178 -12.53 -8.61 0.18
C THR A 178 -11.53 -7.54 -0.28
N GLY A 179 -10.83 -6.90 0.67
CA GLY A 179 -9.72 -5.99 0.40
C GLY A 179 -10.11 -4.52 0.28
N ASP A 180 -9.09 -3.68 0.10
CA ASP A 180 -9.16 -2.22 0.00
C ASP A 180 -9.85 -1.56 1.19
N LEU A 181 -9.41 -1.94 2.41
CA LEU A 181 -9.87 -1.33 3.66
C LEU A 181 -9.39 0.12 3.80
N ILE A 182 -8.20 0.43 3.29
CA ILE A 182 -7.68 1.79 3.23
C ILE A 182 -7.26 2.14 1.80
N ASN A 183 -7.32 3.44 1.50
CA ASN A 183 -6.99 3.95 0.18
C ASN A 183 -5.49 4.05 -0.06
N SER A 184 -5.09 4.12 -1.32
CA SER A 184 -3.73 4.38 -1.78
C SER A 184 -3.27 5.81 -1.46
N ASP A 185 -1.96 6.00 -1.43
CA ASP A 185 -1.29 7.30 -1.37
C ASP A 185 -0.17 7.41 -2.44
N ARG A 186 -0.24 6.55 -3.46
CA ARG A 186 0.79 6.45 -4.50
C ARG A 186 0.66 7.52 -5.58
N ARG A 187 -0.53 8.05 -5.80
CA ARG A 187 -0.80 9.15 -6.73
C ARG A 187 -1.08 10.43 -5.96
N LEU A 188 -0.79 11.57 -6.59
CA LEU A 188 -0.98 12.88 -5.97
C LEU A 188 -2.46 13.16 -5.65
N ASP A 189 -3.37 12.78 -6.52
CA ASP A 189 -4.81 12.93 -6.33
C ASP A 189 -5.33 12.11 -5.14
N GLU A 190 -4.84 10.87 -4.97
CA GLU A 190 -5.15 10.02 -3.80
C GLU A 190 -4.62 10.65 -2.50
N LEU A 191 -3.39 11.15 -2.52
CA LEU A 191 -2.79 11.82 -1.37
C LEU A 191 -3.55 13.10 -0.98
N MET A 192 -3.99 13.88 -1.97
CA MET A 192 -4.77 15.10 -1.75
C MET A 192 -6.20 14.83 -1.26
N ALA A 193 -6.77 13.67 -1.62
CA ALA A 193 -8.07 13.22 -1.17
C ALA A 193 -8.01 12.38 0.12
N ALA A 194 -6.86 12.27 0.77
CA ALA A 194 -6.71 11.51 2.01
C ALA A 194 -7.11 12.35 3.24
N ALA A 195 -7.99 11.81 4.07
CA ALA A 195 -8.37 12.39 5.36
C ALA A 195 -7.21 12.33 6.37
N THR A 196 -6.34 11.33 6.26
CA THR A 196 -5.13 11.15 7.09
C THR A 196 -4.15 10.20 6.40
N ASN A 197 -2.94 10.06 6.97
CA ASN A 197 -1.97 9.09 6.46
C ASN A 197 -2.38 7.64 6.74
N ARG A 198 -1.79 6.70 6.01
CA ARG A 198 -2.16 5.27 6.04
C ARG A 198 -1.92 4.62 7.41
N ALA A 199 -0.87 5.02 8.16
CA ALA A 199 -0.61 4.48 9.49
C ALA A 199 -1.75 4.81 10.47
N LYS A 200 -2.22 6.06 10.48
CA LYS A 200 -3.38 6.48 11.29
C LYS A 200 -4.67 5.84 10.79
N ALA A 201 -4.85 5.73 9.48
CA ALA A 201 -6.00 5.08 8.88
C ALA A 201 -6.10 3.60 9.28
N THR A 202 -4.96 2.89 9.32
CA THR A 202 -4.87 1.51 9.81
C THR A 202 -5.40 1.40 11.25
N PHE A 203 -4.96 2.31 12.12
CA PHE A 203 -5.45 2.37 13.50
C PHE A 203 -6.97 2.58 13.59
N LEU A 204 -7.48 3.58 12.89
CA LEU A 204 -8.90 3.87 12.86
C LEU A 204 -9.71 2.72 12.24
N GLY A 205 -9.17 2.06 11.22
CA GLY A 205 -9.77 0.89 10.61
C GLY A 205 -9.92 -0.27 11.58
N VAL A 206 -8.90 -0.52 12.41
CA VAL A 206 -8.97 -1.54 13.47
C VAL A 206 -10.06 -1.18 14.50
N HIS A 207 -10.16 0.07 14.94
CA HIS A 207 -11.22 0.51 15.84
C HIS A 207 -12.62 0.29 15.26
N LEU A 208 -12.85 0.77 14.05
CA LEU A 208 -14.16 0.65 13.38
C LEU A 208 -14.56 -0.81 13.18
N LEU A 209 -13.66 -1.62 12.64
CA LEU A 209 -13.95 -3.02 12.36
C LEU A 209 -14.06 -3.86 13.63
N LYS A 210 -13.31 -3.54 14.69
CA LYS A 210 -13.49 -4.16 16.02
C LYS A 210 -14.92 -3.96 16.52
N HIS A 211 -15.42 -2.72 16.49
CA HIS A 211 -16.78 -2.41 16.93
C HIS A 211 -17.83 -3.10 16.04
N PHE A 212 -17.64 -3.08 14.73
CA PHE A 212 -18.52 -3.76 13.79
C PHE A 212 -18.59 -5.28 14.05
N ILE A 213 -17.43 -5.95 14.22
CA ILE A 213 -17.35 -7.38 14.49
C ILE A 213 -18.03 -7.72 15.82
N LEU A 214 -17.76 -6.97 16.89
CA LEU A 214 -18.35 -7.20 18.20
C LEU A 214 -19.85 -6.99 18.19
N ASP A 215 -20.33 -5.96 17.48
CA ASP A 215 -21.74 -5.66 17.33
C ASP A 215 -22.52 -6.82 16.67
N ILE A 216 -21.94 -7.48 15.67
CA ILE A 216 -22.50 -8.70 15.06
C ILE A 216 -22.38 -9.90 16.01
N ASN A 217 -21.23 -10.03 16.68
CA ASN A 217 -20.98 -11.17 17.58
C ASN A 217 -21.88 -11.20 18.84
N GLU A 218 -22.58 -10.09 19.15
CA GLU A 218 -23.60 -10.08 20.21
C GLU A 218 -24.74 -11.09 19.98
N ILE A 219 -25.07 -11.37 18.71
CA ILE A 219 -26.26 -12.16 18.37
C ILE A 219 -25.97 -13.46 17.60
N ALA A 220 -24.78 -13.62 17.02
CA ALA A 220 -24.39 -14.79 16.27
C ALA A 220 -22.90 -15.12 16.49
N GLU A 221 -22.49 -16.35 16.20
CA GLU A 221 -21.10 -16.77 16.21
C GLU A 221 -20.40 -16.23 14.95
N VAL A 222 -19.41 -15.37 15.13
CA VAL A 222 -18.70 -14.72 14.04
C VAL A 222 -17.39 -15.45 13.71
N GLN A 223 -17.16 -15.65 12.42
CA GLN A 223 -15.88 -15.99 11.84
C GLN A 223 -15.47 -14.87 10.89
N VAL A 224 -14.17 -14.65 10.72
CA VAL A 224 -13.66 -13.59 9.86
C VAL A 224 -12.63 -14.15 8.90
N CYS A 225 -12.71 -13.81 7.62
CA CYS A 225 -11.65 -14.06 6.65
C CYS A 225 -11.31 -12.76 5.90
N CYS A 226 -10.10 -12.70 5.34
CA CYS A 226 -9.62 -11.53 4.63
C CYS A 226 -8.75 -11.92 3.45
N VAL A 227 -8.94 -11.24 2.33
CA VAL A 227 -7.99 -11.16 1.22
C VAL A 227 -7.58 -9.72 1.00
N THR A 228 -6.38 -9.50 0.49
CA THR A 228 -5.83 -8.16 0.30
C THR A 228 -6.26 -7.54 -1.03
N GLY A 229 -6.52 -6.24 -1.00
CA GLY A 229 -6.81 -5.44 -2.19
C GLY A 229 -5.56 -4.80 -2.82
N ASN A 230 -5.77 -4.09 -3.90
CA ASN A 230 -4.68 -3.44 -4.62
C ASN A 230 -4.36 -2.02 -4.12
N GLU A 231 -5.30 -1.33 -3.49
CA GLU A 231 -5.06 0.03 -3.00
C GLU A 231 -4.35 0.03 -1.64
N SER A 232 -4.63 -0.94 -0.79
CA SER A 232 -4.02 -1.06 0.54
C SER A 232 -2.56 -1.56 0.51
N ARG A 233 -1.99 -1.94 -0.65
CA ARG A 233 -0.62 -2.44 -0.75
C ARG A 233 0.43 -1.37 -0.40
N VAL A 234 1.57 -1.79 0.15
CA VAL A 234 2.70 -0.92 0.46
C VAL A 234 3.57 -0.70 -0.77
N ASN A 235 3.82 -1.75 -1.55
CA ASN A 235 4.66 -1.68 -2.75
C ASN A 235 4.02 -0.89 -3.88
N GLN A 236 4.86 -0.26 -4.72
CA GLN A 236 4.40 0.50 -5.89
C GLN A 236 3.68 -0.39 -6.90
N GLU A 237 4.23 -1.59 -7.14
CA GLU A 237 3.68 -2.55 -8.10
C GLU A 237 2.86 -3.63 -7.42
N LEU A 238 1.96 -4.25 -8.19
CA LEU A 238 1.23 -5.43 -7.75
C LEU A 238 2.16 -6.64 -7.67
N GLY A 239 2.11 -7.35 -6.57
CA GLY A 239 2.88 -8.59 -6.37
C GLY A 239 1.96 -9.79 -6.22
N TRP A 240 2.36 -10.90 -6.87
CA TRP A 240 1.61 -12.15 -6.88
C TRP A 240 2.25 -13.23 -5.99
N VAL A 241 3.41 -12.94 -5.43
CA VAL A 241 4.09 -13.81 -4.45
C VAL A 241 3.64 -13.40 -3.06
N ASN A 242 3.38 -14.37 -2.20
CA ASN A 242 2.83 -14.15 -0.85
C ASN A 242 3.61 -13.10 -0.04
N LEU A 243 4.94 -13.10 -0.14
CA LEU A 243 5.78 -12.11 0.53
C LEU A 243 5.42 -10.66 0.15
N VAL A 244 5.08 -10.41 -1.12
CA VAL A 244 4.74 -9.06 -1.61
C VAL A 244 3.26 -8.77 -1.45
N SER A 245 2.38 -9.73 -1.67
CA SER A 245 0.93 -9.56 -1.56
C SER A 245 0.46 -9.37 -0.11
N SER A 246 1.19 -9.93 0.87
CA SER A 246 0.94 -9.73 2.29
C SER A 246 1.58 -8.45 2.86
N ASP A 247 2.47 -7.77 2.13
CA ASP A 247 2.95 -6.43 2.44
C ASP A 247 1.85 -5.40 2.11
N ASN A 248 0.81 -5.42 2.94
CA ASN A 248 -0.47 -4.81 2.68
C ASN A 248 -1.17 -4.43 3.99
N TYR A 249 -1.77 -3.25 4.04
CA TYR A 249 -2.45 -2.77 5.25
C TYR A 249 -3.71 -3.56 5.59
N ASP A 250 -4.38 -4.17 4.61
CA ASP A 250 -5.53 -5.07 4.89
C ASP A 250 -5.06 -6.28 5.72
N PHE A 251 -3.92 -6.86 5.35
CA PHE A 251 -3.29 -7.94 6.12
C PHE A 251 -2.93 -7.47 7.54
N THR A 252 -2.36 -6.27 7.67
CA THR A 252 -2.01 -5.70 8.97
C THR A 252 -3.24 -5.49 9.84
N ILE A 253 -4.32 -4.92 9.31
CA ILE A 253 -5.59 -4.72 10.01
C ILE A 253 -6.18 -6.07 10.46
N PHE A 254 -6.21 -7.06 9.56
CA PHE A 254 -6.72 -8.39 9.86
C PHE A 254 -5.95 -9.08 11.01
N GLU A 255 -4.62 -9.08 10.97
CA GLU A 255 -3.82 -9.67 12.03
C GLU A 255 -3.94 -8.91 13.37
N MET A 256 -4.09 -7.58 13.33
CA MET A 256 -4.36 -6.78 14.54
C MET A 256 -5.73 -7.12 15.15
N LEU A 257 -6.77 -7.23 14.33
CA LEU A 257 -8.10 -7.64 14.80
C LEU A 257 -8.07 -9.04 15.41
N ARG A 258 -7.35 -9.98 14.79
CA ARG A 258 -7.17 -11.35 15.31
C ARG A 258 -6.52 -11.36 16.69
N LEU A 259 -5.51 -10.51 16.91
CA LEU A 259 -4.84 -10.40 18.22
C LEU A 259 -5.75 -9.76 19.28
N LEU A 260 -6.61 -8.83 18.87
CA LEU A 260 -7.49 -8.08 19.77
C LEU A 260 -8.78 -8.82 20.12
N LEU A 261 -9.19 -9.76 19.28
CA LEU A 261 -10.43 -10.53 19.40
C LEU A 261 -10.14 -12.04 19.46
N PRO A 262 -9.43 -12.52 20.50
CA PRO A 262 -8.95 -13.89 20.57
C PRO A 262 -10.08 -14.94 20.65
N ASP A 263 -11.29 -14.52 21.04
CA ASP A 263 -12.46 -15.39 21.13
C ASP A 263 -13.22 -15.52 19.79
N ILE A 264 -12.79 -14.78 18.76
CA ILE A 264 -13.36 -14.84 17.42
C ILE A 264 -12.45 -15.68 16.51
N ASN A 265 -13.05 -16.52 15.69
CA ASN A 265 -12.31 -17.37 14.77
C ASN A 265 -11.91 -16.60 13.51
N PHE A 266 -10.61 -16.33 13.35
CA PHE A 266 -10.03 -15.70 12.16
C PHE A 266 -9.44 -16.78 11.24
N LEU A 267 -10.05 -16.96 10.05
CA LEU A 267 -9.62 -17.92 9.05
C LEU A 267 -8.40 -17.38 8.30
N ARG A 268 -7.23 -17.91 8.60
CA ARG A 268 -5.97 -17.52 7.95
C ARG A 268 -5.79 -18.34 6.66
N GLY A 269 -5.65 -17.64 5.57
CA GLY A 269 -5.45 -18.21 4.25
C GLY A 269 -4.37 -17.50 3.46
N ASP A 270 -4.37 -17.69 2.14
CA ASP A 270 -3.55 -16.92 1.22
C ASP A 270 -4.02 -15.46 1.19
N ALA A 271 -3.07 -14.53 1.01
CA ALA A 271 -3.39 -13.10 0.99
C ALA A 271 -4.25 -12.69 -0.21
N LEU A 272 -4.18 -13.41 -1.33
CA LEU A 272 -4.87 -13.05 -2.57
C LEU A 272 -6.17 -13.80 -2.80
N GLU A 273 -6.28 -15.05 -2.33
CA GLU A 273 -7.43 -15.92 -2.60
C GLU A 273 -7.67 -16.89 -1.44
N LEU A 274 -8.94 -17.09 -1.09
CA LEU A 274 -9.35 -18.00 -0.04
C LEU A 274 -10.62 -18.74 -0.47
N VAL A 275 -10.67 -20.05 -0.27
CA VAL A 275 -11.90 -20.85 -0.46
C VAL A 275 -12.48 -21.21 0.90
N VAL A 276 -13.75 -20.91 1.10
CA VAL A 276 -14.51 -21.27 2.31
C VAL A 276 -15.65 -22.18 1.92
N GLU A 277 -15.77 -23.33 2.60
CA GLU A 277 -16.92 -24.22 2.45
C GLU A 277 -18.06 -23.76 3.38
N ILE A 278 -19.25 -23.55 2.81
CA ILE A 278 -20.46 -23.14 3.52
C ILE A 278 -21.59 -24.08 3.11
N ASN A 279 -22.11 -24.88 4.02
CA ASN A 279 -23.20 -25.83 3.76
C ASN A 279 -22.94 -26.71 2.52
N GLY A 280 -21.70 -27.23 2.40
CA GLY A 280 -21.30 -28.10 1.28
C GLY A 280 -21.05 -27.35 -0.06
N LYS A 281 -21.06 -26.04 -0.08
CA LYS A 281 -20.73 -25.19 -1.25
C LYS A 281 -19.42 -24.44 -1.03
N ASN A 282 -18.56 -24.47 -2.01
CA ASN A 282 -17.26 -23.79 -1.98
C ASN A 282 -17.39 -22.38 -2.52
N MET A 283 -17.23 -21.41 -1.64
CA MET A 283 -17.17 -19.99 -1.97
C MET A 283 -15.73 -19.51 -2.08
N LEU A 284 -15.36 -18.97 -3.24
CA LEU A 284 -14.06 -18.31 -3.45
C LEU A 284 -14.17 -16.84 -3.09
N VAL A 285 -13.28 -16.40 -2.22
CA VAL A 285 -13.12 -15.01 -1.81
C VAL A 285 -11.87 -14.46 -2.48
N ILE A 286 -12.00 -13.40 -3.26
CA ILE A 286 -10.92 -12.66 -3.93
C ILE A 286 -11.22 -11.17 -3.88
N HIS A 287 -10.20 -10.30 -4.09
CA HIS A 287 -10.49 -8.87 -4.18
C HIS A 287 -11.17 -8.49 -5.50
N GLY A 288 -10.70 -8.98 -6.63
CA GLY A 288 -11.28 -8.69 -7.95
C GLY A 288 -10.29 -8.13 -8.98
N HIS A 289 -9.18 -7.52 -8.56
CA HIS A 289 -8.13 -7.05 -9.47
C HIS A 289 -7.46 -8.19 -10.27
N GLN A 290 -7.64 -9.44 -9.82
CA GLN A 290 -7.20 -10.65 -10.53
C GLN A 290 -8.06 -10.94 -11.77
N LEU A 291 -9.25 -10.32 -11.86
CA LEU A 291 -10.19 -10.54 -12.95
C LEU A 291 -10.05 -9.43 -13.99
N SER A 292 -9.63 -9.77 -15.19
CA SER A 292 -9.55 -8.79 -16.29
C SER A 292 -10.90 -8.23 -16.70
N LYS A 293 -11.96 -9.03 -16.56
CA LYS A 293 -13.38 -8.72 -16.80
C LYS A 293 -14.26 -9.64 -15.98
N MET A 294 -15.50 -9.24 -15.75
CA MET A 294 -16.49 -10.08 -15.06
C MET A 294 -17.47 -10.77 -16.03
N ASP A 295 -16.95 -11.21 -17.16
CA ASP A 295 -17.73 -12.02 -18.10
C ASP A 295 -17.65 -13.52 -17.78
N SER A 296 -18.56 -14.30 -18.33
CA SER A 296 -18.66 -15.74 -18.09
C SER A 296 -17.39 -16.51 -18.47
N ASN A 297 -16.62 -16.02 -19.46
CA ASN A 297 -15.38 -16.68 -19.89
C ASN A 297 -14.27 -16.54 -18.84
N VAL A 298 -14.10 -15.35 -18.26
CA VAL A 298 -13.09 -15.10 -17.23
C VAL A 298 -13.47 -15.83 -15.95
N VAL A 299 -14.73 -15.76 -15.54
CA VAL A 299 -15.26 -16.50 -14.39
C VAL A 299 -15.09 -18.00 -14.58
N GLY A 300 -15.42 -18.54 -15.76
CA GLY A 300 -15.22 -19.94 -16.11
C GLY A 300 -13.75 -20.38 -16.04
N LYS A 301 -12.79 -19.54 -16.44
CA LYS A 301 -11.36 -19.83 -16.32
C LYS A 301 -10.93 -19.94 -14.85
N VAL A 302 -11.43 -19.05 -14.00
CA VAL A 302 -11.14 -19.09 -12.56
C VAL A 302 -11.69 -20.39 -11.95
N ILE A 303 -12.95 -20.74 -12.21
CA ILE A 303 -13.56 -21.99 -11.75
C ILE A 303 -12.76 -23.21 -12.25
N SER A 304 -12.38 -23.22 -13.52
CA SER A 304 -11.59 -24.32 -14.11
C SER A 304 -10.20 -24.47 -13.45
N LYS A 305 -9.55 -23.35 -13.08
CA LYS A 305 -8.27 -23.37 -12.32
C LYS A 305 -8.39 -24.16 -11.02
N TYR A 306 -9.50 -23.99 -10.31
CA TYR A 306 -9.74 -24.71 -9.04
C TYR A 306 -10.19 -26.15 -9.28
N SER A 307 -11.03 -26.39 -10.29
CA SER A 307 -11.45 -27.75 -10.67
C SER A 307 -10.25 -28.63 -11.03
N ALA A 308 -9.23 -28.08 -11.69
CA ALA A 308 -7.97 -28.79 -11.96
C ALA A 308 -7.18 -29.14 -10.68
N LYS A 309 -7.44 -28.47 -9.56
CA LYS A 309 -6.89 -28.77 -8.24
C LYS A 309 -7.80 -29.67 -7.39
N GLY A 310 -8.90 -30.17 -7.97
CA GLY A 310 -9.88 -31.02 -7.29
C GLY A 310 -10.90 -30.25 -6.43
N VAL A 311 -10.99 -28.91 -6.56
CA VAL A 311 -11.94 -28.08 -5.82
C VAL A 311 -12.97 -27.50 -6.78
N ILE A 312 -14.25 -27.78 -6.56
CA ILE A 312 -15.35 -27.21 -7.33
C ILE A 312 -15.78 -25.90 -6.68
N ILE A 313 -15.66 -24.79 -7.36
CA ILE A 313 -16.12 -23.50 -6.88
C ILE A 313 -17.57 -23.28 -7.33
N ASP A 314 -18.46 -23.11 -6.36
CA ASP A 314 -19.89 -22.86 -6.58
C ASP A 314 -20.20 -21.36 -6.73
N PHE A 315 -19.46 -20.52 -6.00
CA PHE A 315 -19.73 -19.09 -5.94
C PHE A 315 -18.46 -18.29 -5.69
N ILE A 316 -18.36 -17.11 -6.31
CA ILE A 316 -17.22 -16.19 -6.14
C ILE A 316 -17.74 -14.87 -5.58
N ILE A 317 -17.08 -14.33 -4.56
CA ILE A 317 -17.34 -12.96 -4.09
C ILE A 317 -16.09 -12.09 -4.27
N CYS A 318 -16.30 -10.84 -4.71
CA CYS A 318 -15.22 -9.87 -4.92
C CYS A 318 -15.70 -8.43 -4.75
N GLY A 319 -14.76 -7.48 -4.75
CA GLY A 319 -14.94 -6.02 -4.75
C GLY A 319 -14.33 -5.36 -5.99
N HIS A 320 -13.47 -4.37 -5.78
CA HIS A 320 -12.57 -3.71 -6.72
C HIS A 320 -13.19 -2.66 -7.66
N LEU A 321 -14.33 -2.91 -8.28
CA LEU A 321 -14.91 -1.99 -9.27
C LEU A 321 -16.02 -1.09 -8.70
N HIS A 322 -16.19 -1.06 -7.41
CA HIS A 322 -17.06 -0.17 -6.62
C HIS A 322 -18.55 -0.16 -7.01
N GLU A 323 -19.00 -1.11 -7.84
CA GLU A 323 -20.37 -1.25 -8.30
C GLU A 323 -20.91 -2.64 -7.96
N THR A 324 -22.13 -2.71 -7.43
CA THR A 324 -22.76 -3.99 -7.11
C THR A 324 -23.15 -4.74 -8.37
N MET A 325 -22.75 -6.01 -8.44
CA MET A 325 -23.22 -6.96 -9.43
C MET A 325 -23.48 -8.31 -8.75
N ILE A 326 -24.65 -8.89 -8.94
CA ILE A 326 -25.01 -10.20 -8.39
C ILE A 326 -25.46 -11.10 -9.54
N ARG A 327 -24.82 -12.27 -9.65
CA ARG A 327 -25.12 -13.34 -10.61
C ARG A 327 -25.09 -14.69 -9.92
N ASP A 328 -25.50 -15.74 -10.61
CA ASP A 328 -25.59 -17.09 -10.04
C ASP A 328 -24.27 -17.60 -9.47
N ASN A 329 -23.14 -17.38 -10.15
CA ASN A 329 -21.84 -17.93 -9.79
C ASN A 329 -20.81 -16.88 -9.32
N ILE A 330 -21.13 -15.58 -9.37
CA ILE A 330 -20.26 -14.52 -8.90
C ILE A 330 -21.05 -13.31 -8.43
N ALA A 331 -20.62 -12.71 -7.33
CA ALA A 331 -21.12 -11.40 -6.92
C ALA A 331 -19.95 -10.46 -6.61
N ARG A 332 -20.18 -9.20 -6.88
CA ARG A 332 -19.30 -8.07 -6.56
C ARG A 332 -20.05 -7.10 -5.66
N SER A 333 -19.42 -6.71 -4.56
CA SER A 333 -19.94 -5.63 -3.71
C SER A 333 -19.55 -4.27 -4.26
N ALA A 334 -20.36 -3.27 -3.98
CA ALA A 334 -19.97 -1.88 -4.16
C ALA A 334 -19.01 -1.43 -3.06
N SER A 335 -18.44 -0.23 -3.23
CA SER A 335 -17.63 0.45 -2.22
C SER A 335 -18.50 1.00 -1.07
N LEU A 336 -17.91 1.11 0.12
CA LEU A 336 -18.50 1.86 1.23
C LEU A 336 -18.46 3.37 0.98
N VAL A 337 -17.58 3.85 0.11
CA VAL A 337 -17.42 5.28 -0.23
C VAL A 337 -18.58 5.82 -1.06
N GLY A 338 -19.14 5.03 -1.96
CA GLY A 338 -20.02 5.52 -3.03
C GLY A 338 -19.22 6.20 -4.15
N SER A 339 -19.82 7.20 -4.81
CA SER A 339 -19.12 7.98 -5.86
C SER A 339 -18.03 8.87 -5.25
N ASN A 340 -16.93 9.00 -5.98
CA ASN A 340 -15.85 9.95 -5.70
C ASN A 340 -15.49 10.75 -6.98
N ALA A 341 -14.62 11.74 -6.87
CA ALA A 341 -14.26 12.60 -7.99
C ALA A 341 -13.66 11.83 -9.18
N TYR A 342 -12.93 10.74 -8.92
CA TYR A 342 -12.37 9.90 -9.96
C TYR A 342 -13.48 9.11 -10.69
N SER A 343 -14.41 8.50 -9.96
CA SER A 343 -15.51 7.74 -10.57
C SER A 343 -16.43 8.65 -11.39
N GLU A 344 -16.78 9.83 -10.88
CA GLU A 344 -17.68 10.75 -11.60
C GLU A 344 -17.01 11.44 -12.78
N ASN A 345 -15.80 12.00 -12.60
CA ASN A 345 -15.17 12.84 -13.61
C ASN A 345 -14.33 12.07 -14.63
N ALA A 346 -13.68 10.99 -14.21
CA ALA A 346 -12.81 10.21 -15.10
C ALA A 346 -13.54 9.04 -15.77
N LEU A 347 -14.47 8.39 -15.05
CA LEU A 347 -15.13 7.17 -15.54
C LEU A 347 -16.60 7.39 -15.92
N ASN A 348 -17.19 8.55 -15.63
CA ASN A 348 -18.62 8.84 -15.77
C ASN A 348 -19.51 7.78 -15.09
N LEU A 349 -19.09 7.30 -13.92
CA LEU A 349 -19.80 6.30 -13.13
C LEU A 349 -20.38 6.98 -11.88
N SER A 350 -21.65 6.76 -11.63
CA SER A 350 -22.34 7.15 -10.39
C SER A 350 -22.68 5.90 -9.59
N GLY A 351 -21.91 5.60 -8.56
CA GLY A 351 -22.15 4.49 -7.65
C GLY A 351 -22.73 4.98 -6.33
N THR A 352 -23.65 4.20 -5.75
CA THR A 352 -24.11 4.43 -4.36
C THR A 352 -23.37 3.51 -3.41
N ALA A 353 -23.06 4.03 -2.21
CA ALA A 353 -22.46 3.22 -1.16
C ALA A 353 -23.34 2.02 -0.80
N ALA A 354 -22.80 0.83 -0.90
CA ALA A 354 -23.53 -0.39 -0.57
C ALA A 354 -22.56 -1.53 -0.21
N GLN A 355 -23.08 -2.52 0.53
CA GLN A 355 -22.40 -3.77 0.82
C GLN A 355 -23.36 -4.93 0.65
N ASN A 356 -22.85 -6.14 0.40
CA ASN A 356 -23.67 -7.32 0.12
C ASN A 356 -23.74 -8.28 1.31
N ILE A 357 -24.89 -8.91 1.46
CA ILE A 357 -25.14 -10.05 2.36
C ILE A 357 -25.55 -11.24 1.51
N TYR A 358 -25.03 -12.42 1.85
CA TYR A 358 -25.39 -13.70 1.22
C TYR A 358 -25.91 -14.64 2.32
N CYS A 359 -27.15 -15.07 2.20
CA CYS A 359 -27.80 -15.98 3.15
C CYS A 359 -27.82 -17.39 2.56
N PHE A 360 -27.02 -18.29 3.09
CA PHE A 360 -27.00 -19.71 2.71
C PHE A 360 -27.98 -20.46 3.62
N THR A 361 -29.03 -20.98 3.04
CA THR A 361 -30.12 -21.72 3.69
C THR A 361 -30.27 -23.10 3.06
N ASP A 362 -31.13 -23.95 3.63
CA ASP A 362 -31.40 -25.29 3.08
C ASP A 362 -32.04 -25.26 1.69
N ASP A 363 -32.81 -24.19 1.41
CA ASP A 363 -33.54 -23.99 0.13
C ASP A 363 -32.71 -23.21 -0.87
N GLY A 364 -31.47 -22.78 -0.55
CA GLY A 364 -30.59 -22.13 -1.50
C GLY A 364 -29.84 -20.93 -0.93
N ARG A 365 -29.39 -20.05 -1.82
CA ARG A 365 -28.70 -18.80 -1.48
C ARG A 365 -29.58 -17.60 -1.82
N HIS A 366 -29.72 -16.68 -0.88
CA HIS A 366 -30.39 -15.41 -1.07
C HIS A 366 -29.36 -14.28 -0.99
N ASP A 367 -29.27 -13.48 -2.02
CA ASP A 367 -28.29 -12.42 -2.16
C ASP A 367 -28.96 -11.08 -2.01
N VAL A 368 -28.38 -10.22 -1.16
CA VAL A 368 -28.97 -8.93 -0.83
C VAL A 368 -27.94 -7.82 -0.91
N ARG A 369 -28.29 -6.75 -1.64
CA ARG A 369 -27.54 -5.50 -1.64
C ARG A 369 -28.14 -4.56 -0.58
N ILE A 370 -27.34 -4.13 0.37
CA ILE A 370 -27.71 -3.14 1.39
C ILE A 370 -27.25 -1.76 0.96
N ASP A 371 -28.17 -0.84 0.74
CA ASP A 371 -27.88 0.57 0.47
C ASP A 371 -27.44 1.29 1.75
N LEU A 372 -26.27 1.94 1.68
CA LEU A 372 -25.64 2.62 2.80
C LEU A 372 -25.41 4.12 2.54
N GLN A 373 -25.90 4.62 1.40
CA GLN A 373 -25.65 6.00 0.98
C GLN A 373 -26.19 7.01 2.02
N GLU A 374 -27.45 6.85 2.43
CA GLU A 374 -28.08 7.75 3.40
C GLU A 374 -27.68 7.36 4.83
N THR A 375 -27.12 8.31 5.58
CA THR A 375 -26.67 8.14 6.96
C THR A 375 -27.47 8.95 7.99
N LYS A 376 -28.51 9.63 7.56
CA LYS A 376 -29.38 10.40 8.47
C LYS A 376 -30.02 9.49 9.52
N GLY A 377 -29.94 9.89 10.78
CA GLY A 377 -30.47 9.10 11.90
C GLY A 377 -29.50 8.03 12.44
N TRP A 378 -28.28 7.95 11.91
CA TRP A 378 -27.20 7.09 12.41
C TRP A 378 -26.13 7.93 13.09
N ASP A 379 -25.75 7.55 14.31
CA ASP A 379 -24.75 8.27 15.10
C ASP A 379 -23.32 7.78 14.85
N GLY A 380 -23.16 6.59 14.29
CA GLY A 380 -21.91 5.89 14.20
C GLY A 380 -21.52 5.21 15.53
N TYR A 381 -20.37 4.54 15.54
CA TYR A 381 -19.84 3.93 16.75
C TYR A 381 -19.31 5.00 17.73
N ASN A 382 -19.26 4.69 19.02
CA ASN A 382 -18.85 5.63 20.08
C ASN A 382 -17.32 5.82 20.12
N ILE A 383 -16.74 6.21 18.99
CA ILE A 383 -15.31 6.52 18.80
C ILE A 383 -15.14 7.82 17.98
N LYS A 384 -16.11 8.73 18.08
CA LYS A 384 -16.14 9.96 17.28
C LYS A 384 -14.94 10.86 17.54
N GLU A 385 -14.52 10.97 18.80
CA GLU A 385 -13.39 11.82 19.18
C GLU A 385 -12.10 11.34 18.51
N GLU A 386 -11.84 10.04 18.52
CA GLU A 386 -10.69 9.43 17.85
C GLU A 386 -10.76 9.61 16.34
N LEU A 387 -11.94 9.41 15.73
CA LEU A 387 -12.13 9.57 14.31
C LEU A 387 -11.88 11.01 13.85
N PHE A 388 -12.44 11.98 14.57
CA PHE A 388 -12.24 13.40 14.25
C PHE A 388 -10.81 13.87 14.50
N ALA A 389 -10.13 13.36 15.52
CA ALA A 389 -8.75 13.73 15.84
C ALA A 389 -7.78 13.47 14.69
N TYR A 390 -8.07 12.50 13.85
CA TYR A 390 -7.23 12.09 12.72
C TYR A 390 -7.73 12.53 11.36
N ASN A 391 -8.90 13.13 11.27
CA ASN A 391 -9.42 13.66 10.01
C ASN A 391 -8.79 15.03 9.72
N ALA A 392 -7.99 15.12 8.66
CA ALA A 392 -7.23 16.33 8.32
C ALA A 392 -8.11 17.56 8.04
N LYS A 393 -9.34 17.35 7.57
CA LYS A 393 -10.30 18.42 7.24
C LYS A 393 -11.39 18.62 8.28
N SER A 394 -11.39 17.86 9.40
CA SER A 394 -12.32 18.12 10.47
C SER A 394 -12.05 19.48 11.11
N ALA A 395 -13.11 20.20 11.46
CA ALA A 395 -13.01 21.53 12.07
C ALA A 395 -12.41 21.53 13.49
N GLN A 396 -12.12 20.37 14.06
CA GLN A 396 -11.53 20.25 15.39
C GLN A 396 -10.02 20.50 15.36
N LYS A 397 -9.67 21.79 15.35
CA LYS A 397 -8.28 22.27 15.52
C LYS A 397 -7.74 22.14 16.95
N THR A 398 -8.38 21.40 17.84
CA THR A 398 -8.19 21.52 19.29
C THR A 398 -7.36 20.44 19.96
N HIS A 399 -6.78 19.48 19.24
CA HIS A 399 -5.75 18.67 19.90
C HIS A 399 -4.49 19.50 20.11
N LYS A 400 -4.36 20.08 21.31
CA LYS A 400 -3.06 20.53 21.81
C LYS A 400 -2.14 19.31 21.78
N LYS A 401 -1.16 19.31 20.89
CA LYS A 401 -0.07 18.35 20.96
C LYS A 401 0.70 18.64 22.24
N GLU A 402 0.51 17.85 23.28
CA GLU A 402 1.39 17.87 24.41
C GLU A 402 2.72 17.25 23.97
N THR A 403 3.72 18.11 23.82
CA THR A 403 5.08 17.70 23.39
C THR A 403 6.00 17.48 24.58
N ILE A 404 5.56 17.86 25.80
CA ILE A 404 6.37 17.78 27.01
C ILE A 404 5.55 17.07 28.10
N PHE A 405 6.02 15.90 28.48
CA PHE A 405 5.47 15.15 29.61
C PHE A 405 6.43 15.26 30.80
N LYS A 406 5.90 15.62 31.97
CA LYS A 406 6.65 15.52 33.24
C LYS A 406 6.43 14.13 33.82
N ILE A 407 7.51 13.35 33.92
CA ILE A 407 7.50 12.11 34.68
C ILE A 407 7.85 12.48 36.12
N ILE A 408 6.90 12.29 37.02
CA ILE A 408 7.13 12.40 38.49
C ILE A 408 7.36 10.97 38.94
N ILE A 409 8.59 10.71 39.42
CA ILE A 409 9.01 9.42 40.01
C ILE A 409 8.73 9.49 41.52
#